data_8b3a2e61918505569cc36edd9e0d3ea1
#
_entry.id   8b3a2e61918505569cc36edd9e0d3ea1
#
_cell.length_a   1.000
_cell.length_b   1.000
_cell.length_c   1.000
_cell.angle_alpha   90.00
_cell.angle_beta   90.00
_cell.angle_gamma   90.00
#
_symmetry.space_group_name_H-M   'P 1'
#
loop_
_entity.id
_entity.type
_entity.pdbx_description
1 polymer ?
#
loop_
_entity_poly.entity_id
_entity_poly.type
_entity_poly.pdbx_seq_one_letter_code
_entity_poly.pdbx_strand_id
1 'polypeptide(L)'
;MVIHSNHNNHGLDQIYVEPPYVTYDDDLNELYVYFGSTGTIDLEYIDTLGTPCYFVYGESHVGYTSTIYTGLPAGYYTITIHSIYGYTYTGNFSVS
;
A
#
# COMPACT_ATOMS: atom_id res chain seq x y z
N MET A 1 -4.45 8.71 -6.51
CA MET A 1 -3.52 8.50 -5.37
C MET A 1 -2.09 8.60 -5.85
N VAL A 2 -1.26 9.25 -5.07
CA VAL A 2 0.17 9.37 -5.38
C VAL A 2 0.95 8.43 -4.47
N ILE A 3 1.79 7.59 -5.06
CA ILE A 3 2.67 6.68 -4.32
C ILE A 3 4.06 7.30 -4.29
N HIS A 4 4.58 7.49 -3.08
CA HIS A 4 5.94 7.95 -2.85
C HIS A 4 6.84 6.77 -2.57
N SER A 5 8.05 6.76 -3.13
CA SER A 5 9.00 5.69 -2.90
C SER A 5 10.18 6.19 -2.09
N ASN A 6 10.68 5.32 -1.23
CA ASN A 6 11.87 5.55 -0.45
C ASN A 6 12.80 4.35 -0.63
N HIS A 7 13.97 4.59 -1.20
CA HIS A 7 14.92 3.55 -1.56
C HIS A 7 16.08 3.56 -0.56
N ASN A 8 16.22 2.47 0.18
CA ASN A 8 17.22 2.34 1.24
C ASN A 8 18.51 1.64 0.79
N ASN A 9 18.59 1.27 -0.46
CA ASN A 9 19.74 0.57 -1.00
C ASN A 9 20.69 1.56 -1.67
N HIS A 10 21.98 1.36 -1.49
CA HIS A 10 22.99 2.28 -1.99
C HIS A 10 23.98 1.57 -2.90
N GLY A 11 24.64 2.35 -3.76
CA GLY A 11 25.76 1.88 -4.54
C GLY A 11 25.36 1.07 -5.76
N LEU A 12 25.54 -0.22 -5.70
CA LEU A 12 25.45 -1.09 -6.86
C LEU A 12 24.04 -1.55 -7.20
N ASP A 13 23.05 -0.83 -6.78
CA ASP A 13 21.65 -1.17 -7.00
C ASP A 13 21.26 -0.96 -8.47
N GLN A 14 21.65 -1.89 -9.27
CA GLN A 14 21.31 -1.92 -10.69
C GLN A 14 20.02 -2.70 -10.96
N ILE A 15 19.40 -3.23 -9.90
CA ILE A 15 18.18 -4.02 -10.03
C ILE A 15 16.99 -3.08 -10.20
N TYR A 16 16.28 -3.25 -11.29
CA TYR A 16 14.99 -2.58 -11.47
C TYR A 16 13.93 -3.29 -10.64
N VAL A 17 13.25 -2.52 -9.82
CA VAL A 17 12.11 -3.02 -9.04
C VAL A 17 10.87 -2.30 -9.53
N GLU A 18 9.94 -3.06 -10.09
CA GLU A 18 8.69 -2.50 -10.59
C GLU A 18 7.88 -1.95 -9.41
N PRO A 19 7.48 -0.67 -9.47
CA PRO A 19 6.68 -0.08 -8.39
C PRO A 19 5.28 -0.69 -8.35
N PRO A 20 4.62 -0.64 -7.19
CA PRO A 20 3.23 -1.06 -7.12
C PRO A 20 2.31 -0.08 -7.83
N TYR A 21 1.14 -0.56 -8.20
CA TYR A 21 0.08 0.25 -8.78
C TYR A 21 -1.13 0.15 -7.86
N VAL A 22 -1.67 1.30 -7.45
CA VAL A 22 -2.74 1.34 -6.46
C VAL A 22 -3.82 2.30 -6.94
N THR A 23 -5.06 1.82 -6.93
CA THR A 23 -6.24 2.67 -7.19
C THR A 23 -7.32 2.38 -6.16
N TYR A 24 -8.05 3.43 -5.80
CA TYR A 24 -9.20 3.30 -4.93
C TYR A 24 -10.45 3.78 -5.67
N ASP A 25 -11.47 2.92 -5.72
CA ASP A 25 -12.77 3.23 -6.32
C ASP A 25 -13.75 3.49 -5.17
N ASP A 26 -14.14 4.76 -5.00
CA ASP A 26 -15.00 5.15 -3.90
C ASP A 26 -16.47 4.77 -4.13
N ASP A 27 -16.90 4.55 -5.36
CA ASP A 27 -18.25 4.07 -5.66
C ASP A 27 -18.44 2.64 -5.19
N LEU A 28 -17.44 1.80 -5.37
CA LEU A 28 -17.47 0.39 -4.99
C LEU A 28 -16.83 0.12 -3.64
N ASN A 29 -16.13 1.10 -3.05
CA ASN A 29 -15.31 0.94 -1.87
C ASN A 29 -14.33 -0.22 -2.03
N GLU A 30 -13.57 -0.17 -3.14
CA GLU A 30 -12.58 -1.18 -3.48
C GLU A 30 -11.22 -0.55 -3.68
N LEU A 31 -10.23 -1.09 -2.97
CA LEU A 31 -8.83 -0.71 -3.12
C LEU A 31 -8.13 -1.81 -3.91
N TYR A 32 -7.70 -1.48 -5.12
CA TYR A 32 -6.93 -2.40 -5.96
C TYR A 32 -5.45 -2.12 -5.77
N VAL A 33 -4.69 -3.19 -5.49
CA VAL A 33 -3.24 -3.10 -5.32
C VAL A 33 -2.56 -4.14 -6.19
N TYR A 34 -1.71 -3.69 -7.10
CA TYR A 34 -0.82 -4.56 -7.85
C TYR A 34 0.58 -4.45 -7.23
N PHE A 35 1.19 -5.60 -6.93
CA PHE A 35 2.50 -5.68 -6.29
C PHE A 35 3.56 -5.97 -7.34
N GLY A 36 4.46 -5.01 -7.56
CA GLY A 36 5.55 -5.17 -8.52
C GLY A 36 6.71 -6.01 -7.98
N SER A 37 6.72 -6.33 -6.68
CA SER A 37 7.72 -7.19 -6.05
C SER A 37 7.14 -7.83 -4.80
N THR A 38 7.76 -8.93 -4.38
CA THR A 38 7.41 -9.61 -3.13
C THR A 38 7.71 -8.71 -1.93
N GLY A 39 6.88 -8.77 -0.91
CA GLY A 39 7.07 -7.99 0.30
C GLY A 39 5.86 -8.03 1.22
N THR A 40 5.60 -6.92 1.90
CA THR A 40 4.48 -6.80 2.83
C THR A 40 3.71 -5.50 2.59
N ILE A 41 2.48 -5.46 3.05
CA ILE A 41 1.63 -4.27 3.00
C ILE A 41 1.03 -4.00 4.37
N ASP A 42 1.01 -2.71 4.72
CA ASP A 42 0.26 -2.19 5.85
C ASP A 42 -0.81 -1.24 5.32
N LEU A 43 -2.00 -1.35 5.83
CA LEU A 43 -3.10 -0.45 5.51
C LEU A 43 -3.68 0.03 6.84
N GLU A 44 -3.25 1.22 7.26
CA GLU A 44 -3.70 1.82 8.50
C GLU A 44 -4.62 2.99 8.22
N TYR A 45 -5.47 3.33 9.18
CA TYR A 45 -6.37 4.47 9.02
C TYR A 45 -6.68 5.13 10.35
N ILE A 46 -7.07 6.40 10.25
CA ILE A 46 -7.66 7.15 11.35
C ILE A 46 -9.17 7.11 11.12
N ASP A 47 -9.91 6.54 12.04
CA ASP A 47 -11.36 6.44 11.89
C ASP A 47 -12.05 7.80 12.10
N THR A 48 -13.37 7.82 11.97
CA THR A 48 -14.15 9.07 12.08
C THR A 48 -14.11 9.67 13.48
N LEU A 49 -13.68 8.91 14.49
CA LEU A 49 -13.52 9.38 15.87
C LEU A 49 -12.09 9.82 16.15
N GLY A 50 -11.20 9.75 15.17
CA GLY A 50 -9.79 10.10 15.33
C GLY A 50 -8.93 8.99 15.91
N THR A 51 -9.41 7.75 15.92
CA THR A 51 -8.70 6.62 16.49
C THR A 51 -7.87 5.92 15.42
N PRO A 52 -6.56 5.69 15.68
CA PRO A 52 -5.73 4.90 14.76
C PRO A 52 -6.13 3.43 14.76
N CYS A 53 -6.25 2.87 13.56
CA CYS A 53 -6.65 1.48 13.36
C CYS A 53 -5.81 0.86 12.24
N TYR A 54 -5.75 -0.48 12.22
CA TYR A 54 -5.19 -1.21 11.08
C TYR A 54 -6.30 -1.97 10.39
N PHE A 55 -6.37 -1.87 9.05
CA PHE A 55 -7.19 -2.75 8.23
C PHE A 55 -6.43 -4.04 7.93
N VAL A 56 -5.17 -3.91 7.53
CA VAL A 56 -4.22 -5.03 7.46
C VAL A 56 -2.86 -4.54 7.96
N TYR A 57 -2.09 -5.45 8.54
CA TYR A 57 -0.79 -5.14 9.10
C TYR A 57 0.20 -6.25 8.74
N GLY A 58 1.27 -5.89 8.03
CA GLY A 58 2.33 -6.83 7.69
C GLY A 58 1.87 -8.00 6.84
N GLU A 59 0.83 -7.81 6.00
CA GLU A 59 0.32 -8.87 5.16
C GLU A 59 1.30 -9.16 4.03
N SER A 60 1.70 -10.42 3.89
CA SER A 60 2.64 -10.84 2.87
C SER A 60 1.97 -10.92 1.50
N HIS A 61 2.72 -10.57 0.47
CA HIS A 61 2.29 -10.73 -0.91
C HIS A 61 3.45 -11.20 -1.79
N VAL A 62 3.11 -11.81 -2.90
CA VAL A 62 4.07 -12.28 -3.91
C VAL A 62 4.14 -11.24 -5.02
N GLY A 63 5.32 -11.02 -5.56
CA GLY A 63 5.52 -10.10 -6.67
C GLY A 63 4.71 -10.52 -7.90
N TYR A 64 4.31 -9.53 -8.70
CA TYR A 64 3.53 -9.68 -9.93
C TYR A 64 2.13 -10.24 -9.70
N THR A 65 1.58 -10.02 -8.51
CA THR A 65 0.21 -10.39 -8.17
C THR A 65 -0.58 -9.16 -7.76
N SER A 66 -1.90 -9.29 -7.72
CA SER A 66 -2.76 -8.20 -7.27
C SER A 66 -3.76 -8.68 -6.23
N THR A 67 -4.25 -7.74 -5.45
CA THR A 67 -5.25 -7.97 -4.42
C THR A 67 -6.27 -6.84 -4.45
N ILE A 68 -7.52 -7.16 -4.13
CA ILE A 68 -8.57 -6.17 -3.96
C ILE A 68 -9.04 -6.22 -2.52
N TYR A 69 -8.99 -5.07 -1.83
CA TYR A 69 -9.53 -4.91 -0.49
C TYR A 69 -10.89 -4.23 -0.60
N THR A 70 -11.90 -4.77 0.05
CA THR A 70 -13.26 -4.27 -0.01
C THR A 70 -13.81 -3.98 1.37
N GLY A 71 -14.88 -3.19 1.44
CA GLY A 71 -15.55 -2.92 2.69
C GLY A 71 -14.71 -2.15 3.69
N LEU A 72 -13.89 -1.21 3.22
CA LEU A 72 -13.05 -0.43 4.10
C LEU A 72 -13.92 0.51 4.96
N PRO A 73 -13.70 0.52 6.30
CA PRO A 73 -14.37 1.49 7.17
C PRO A 73 -14.05 2.92 6.78
N ALA A 74 -14.95 3.84 7.08
CA ALA A 74 -14.75 5.26 6.83
C ALA A 74 -13.54 5.77 7.61
N GLY A 75 -12.73 6.60 6.98
CA GLY A 75 -11.56 7.17 7.62
C GLY A 75 -10.52 7.64 6.63
N TYR A 76 -9.40 8.07 7.18
CA TYR A 76 -8.26 8.55 6.42
C TYR A 76 -7.17 7.49 6.42
N TYR A 77 -6.83 6.98 5.24
CA TYR A 77 -5.96 5.81 5.08
C TYR A 77 -4.56 6.18 4.64
N THR A 78 -3.60 5.42 5.18
CA THR A 78 -2.22 5.39 4.70
C THR A 78 -1.88 3.96 4.31
N ILE A 79 -1.47 3.78 3.07
CA ILE A 79 -0.99 2.50 2.56
C ILE A 79 0.54 2.54 2.55
N THR A 80 1.17 1.47 3.06
CA THR A 80 2.63 1.33 3.05
C THR A 80 2.97 -0.05 2.51
N ILE A 81 3.77 -0.08 1.46
CA ILE A 81 4.20 -1.31 0.81
C ILE A 81 5.71 -1.42 0.93
N HIS A 82 6.18 -2.52 1.53
CA HIS A 82 7.60 -2.80 1.71
C HIS A 82 8.03 -3.89 0.74
N SER A 83 9.01 -3.57 -0.10
CA SER A 83 9.61 -4.55 -1.00
C SER A 83 10.76 -5.26 -0.29
N ILE A 84 10.95 -6.55 -0.57
CA ILE A 84 12.11 -7.30 -0.07
C ILE A 84 13.43 -6.71 -0.57
N TYR A 85 13.39 -5.86 -1.59
CA TYR A 85 14.58 -5.20 -2.14
C TYR A 85 14.90 -3.86 -1.48
N GLY A 86 14.22 -3.52 -0.37
CA GLY A 86 14.51 -2.33 0.40
C GLY A 86 13.74 -1.07 -0.02
N TYR A 87 12.81 -1.18 -0.96
CA TYR A 87 11.93 -0.07 -1.33
C TYR A 87 10.76 0.01 -0.37
N THR A 88 10.35 1.23 -0.07
CA THR A 88 9.12 1.50 0.69
C THR A 88 8.28 2.50 -0.11
N TYR A 89 7.04 2.15 -0.34
CA TYR A 89 6.08 2.98 -1.09
C TYR A 89 4.93 3.36 -0.18
N THR A 90 4.56 4.64 -0.18
CA THR A 90 3.45 5.14 0.65
C THR A 90 2.47 5.94 -0.18
N GLY A 91 1.21 5.92 0.23
CA GLY A 91 0.17 6.71 -0.38
C GLY A 91 -0.97 6.92 0.60
N ASN A 92 -1.84 7.88 0.31
CA ASN A 92 -2.96 8.24 1.18
C ASN A 92 -4.25 8.33 0.36
N PHE A 93 -5.36 7.99 1.00
CA PHE A 93 -6.70 8.17 0.44
C PHE A 93 -7.72 8.22 1.55
N SER A 94 -8.92 8.70 1.24
CA SER A 94 -10.00 8.80 2.21
C SER A 94 -11.16 7.90 1.81
N VAL A 95 -11.84 7.34 2.79
CA VAL A 95 -13.06 6.56 2.63
C VAL A 95 -14.18 7.28 3.38
N SER A 96 -15.24 7.59 2.66
CA SER A 96 -16.39 8.30 3.25
C SER A 96 -17.32 7.39 4.01
#